data_34259c863472a4eca4d50010e6746e83
#
_entry.id   34259c863472a4eca4d50010e6746e83
#
_cell.length_a   1.000
_cell.length_b   1.000
_cell.length_c   1.000
_cell.angle_alpha   90.00
_cell.angle_beta   90.00
_cell.angle_gamma   90.00
#
_symmetry.space_group_name_H-M   'P 1'
#
loop_
_entity.id
_entity.type
_entity.pdbx_description
1 polymer ?
#
loop_
_entity_poly.entity_id
_entity_poly.type
_entity_poly.pdbx_seq_one_letter_code
_entity_poly.pdbx_strand_id
1 'polypeptide(L)'
;MGHATEAIAAPPIDYQAFVRAHIGILCTHIALAVDARLAVLRRGLRDDDLEPAILDGYRRARGISATDYAGMIQALHAVGRAMAACMQGYDLLLSPTLTRPPVPLGEISMADDFVSFRQKAARYTTFLAVINASGQPAASVPLHIDGQGLPIGVQLIGALGRDDLVLRLAAQLERAAPWAGRFPPAAGAGV
;
A
#
# COMPACT_ATOMS: atom_id res chain seq x y z
N MET A 1 -1.58 3.60 28.96
CA MET A 1 -2.47 4.52 28.21
C MET A 1 -3.96 4.17 28.37
N GLY A 2 -4.29 3.05 29.02
CA GLY A 2 -5.66 2.68 29.37
C GLY A 2 -6.52 2.12 28.24
N HIS A 3 -5.92 1.73 27.10
CA HIS A 3 -6.63 1.07 26.00
C HIS A 3 -6.80 -0.43 26.29
N ALA A 4 -7.99 -0.98 25.98
CA ALA A 4 -8.20 -2.42 25.87
C ALA A 4 -7.69 -2.87 24.49
N THR A 5 -6.94 -3.96 24.46
CA THR A 5 -6.41 -4.53 23.21
C THR A 5 -6.65 -6.04 23.16
N GLU A 6 -7.01 -6.54 21.98
CA GLU A 6 -7.13 -7.97 21.74
C GLU A 6 -6.57 -8.35 20.37
N ALA A 7 -6.12 -9.57 20.21
CA ALA A 7 -5.71 -10.10 18.93
C ALA A 7 -6.94 -10.63 18.18
N ILE A 8 -7.10 -10.21 16.93
CA ILE A 8 -8.21 -10.64 16.07
C ILE A 8 -7.71 -11.48 14.91
N ALA A 9 -8.60 -12.30 14.35
CA ALA A 9 -8.33 -12.98 13.08
C ALA A 9 -8.23 -11.96 11.94
N ALA A 10 -7.44 -12.29 10.92
CA ALA A 10 -7.38 -11.49 9.71
C ALA A 10 -8.77 -11.39 9.06
N PRO A 11 -9.12 -10.25 8.43
CA PRO A 11 -10.36 -10.13 7.66
C PRO A 11 -10.48 -11.24 6.61
N PRO A 12 -11.70 -11.78 6.36
CA PRO A 12 -11.91 -12.87 5.41
C PRO A 12 -11.86 -12.36 3.96
N ILE A 13 -10.66 -12.02 3.50
CA ILE A 13 -10.38 -11.49 2.16
C ILE A 13 -9.61 -12.55 1.37
N ASP A 14 -10.09 -12.91 0.17
CA ASP A 14 -9.27 -13.65 -0.79
C ASP A 14 -8.16 -12.71 -1.32
N TYR A 15 -7.04 -12.73 -0.62
CA TYR A 15 -5.91 -11.86 -0.93
C TYR A 15 -5.34 -12.10 -2.33
N GLN A 16 -5.38 -13.34 -2.83
CA GLN A 16 -4.89 -13.65 -4.17
C GLN A 16 -5.82 -13.09 -5.26
N ALA A 17 -7.14 -13.23 -5.08
CA ALA A 17 -8.11 -12.61 -5.97
C ALA A 17 -8.00 -11.08 -5.95
N PHE A 18 -7.84 -10.49 -4.77
CA PHE A 18 -7.58 -9.05 -4.60
C PHE A 18 -6.34 -8.61 -5.36
N VAL A 19 -5.19 -9.28 -5.21
CA VAL A 19 -3.95 -8.91 -5.89
C VAL A 19 -4.10 -9.00 -7.40
N ARG A 20 -4.76 -10.04 -7.93
CA ARG A 20 -5.04 -10.16 -9.37
C ARG A 20 -5.88 -9.00 -9.89
N ALA A 21 -6.97 -8.67 -9.20
CA ALA A 21 -7.84 -7.55 -9.57
C ALA A 21 -7.08 -6.22 -9.52
N HIS A 22 -6.32 -5.98 -8.46
CA HIS A 22 -5.52 -4.78 -8.28
C HIS A 22 -4.46 -4.61 -9.38
N ILE A 23 -3.77 -5.69 -9.79
CA ILE A 23 -2.83 -5.67 -10.91
C ILE A 23 -3.52 -5.21 -12.20
N GLY A 24 -4.68 -5.79 -12.53
CA GLY A 24 -5.42 -5.42 -13.75
C GLY A 24 -5.88 -3.96 -13.75
N ILE A 25 -6.39 -3.47 -12.62
CA ILE A 25 -6.77 -2.06 -12.46
C ILE A 25 -5.55 -1.15 -12.66
N LEU A 26 -4.40 -1.48 -12.05
CA LEU A 26 -3.18 -0.69 -12.21
C LEU A 26 -2.71 -0.68 -13.68
N CYS A 27 -2.75 -1.81 -14.40
CA CYS A 27 -2.43 -1.85 -15.83
C CYS A 27 -3.30 -0.86 -16.62
N THR A 28 -4.62 -0.85 -16.37
CA THR A 28 -5.56 0.05 -17.04
C THR A 28 -5.23 1.52 -16.76
N HIS A 29 -4.93 1.86 -15.51
CA HIS A 29 -4.55 3.23 -15.15
C HIS A 29 -3.18 3.64 -15.72
N ILE A 30 -2.22 2.72 -15.80
CA ILE A 30 -0.95 2.96 -16.50
C ILE A 30 -1.22 3.31 -17.96
N ALA A 31 -2.08 2.55 -18.65
CA ALA A 31 -2.40 2.82 -20.05
C ALA A 31 -3.04 4.20 -20.23
N LEU A 32 -4.01 4.55 -19.39
CA LEU A 32 -4.64 5.87 -19.44
C LEU A 32 -3.62 7.00 -19.23
N ALA A 33 -2.73 6.88 -18.25
CA ALA A 33 -1.72 7.89 -17.95
C ALA A 33 -0.69 8.04 -19.08
N VAL A 34 -0.21 6.91 -19.63
CA VAL A 34 0.75 6.90 -20.74
C VAL A 34 0.12 7.49 -22.00
N ASP A 35 -1.09 7.05 -22.38
CA ASP A 35 -1.78 7.55 -23.59
C ASP A 35 -2.05 9.06 -23.47
N ALA A 36 -2.49 9.54 -22.31
CA ALA A 36 -2.68 10.96 -22.07
C ALA A 36 -1.38 11.75 -22.21
N ARG A 37 -0.26 11.22 -21.70
CA ARG A 37 1.05 11.86 -21.83
C ARG A 37 1.52 11.90 -23.27
N LEU A 38 1.39 10.79 -24.01
CA LEU A 38 1.75 10.73 -25.43
C LEU A 38 0.94 11.69 -26.31
N ALA A 39 -0.36 11.86 -25.99
CA ALA A 39 -1.21 12.86 -26.68
C ALA A 39 -0.70 14.29 -26.47
N VAL A 40 -0.27 14.65 -25.25
CA VAL A 40 0.34 15.96 -24.97
C VAL A 40 1.66 16.12 -25.74
N LEU A 41 2.48 15.07 -25.80
CA LEU A 41 3.76 15.07 -26.49
C LEU A 41 3.62 15.00 -28.02
N ARG A 42 2.42 14.73 -28.54
CA ARG A 42 2.10 14.56 -29.96
C ARG A 42 3.03 13.58 -30.69
N ARG A 43 3.36 12.48 -30.03
CA ARG A 43 4.21 11.41 -30.58
C ARG A 43 3.83 10.03 -30.04
N GLY A 44 4.32 8.98 -30.71
CA GLY A 44 4.20 7.60 -30.22
C GLY A 44 5.15 7.29 -29.07
N LEU A 45 4.91 6.14 -28.44
CA LEU A 45 5.79 5.55 -27.43
C LEU A 45 7.14 5.16 -28.05
N ARG A 46 8.24 5.42 -27.34
CA ARG A 46 9.59 5.00 -27.67
C ARG A 46 10.05 3.90 -26.71
N ASP A 47 11.07 3.15 -27.10
CA ASP A 47 11.54 1.98 -26.33
C ASP A 47 12.15 2.34 -24.97
N ASP A 48 12.62 3.57 -24.80
CA ASP A 48 13.27 4.11 -23.59
C ASP A 48 12.38 5.02 -22.74
N ASP A 49 11.10 5.18 -23.10
CA ASP A 49 10.17 6.07 -22.37
C ASP A 49 9.73 5.49 -21.01
N LEU A 50 9.75 4.18 -20.85
CA LEU A 50 9.18 3.49 -19.69
C LEU A 50 10.12 2.38 -19.20
N GLU A 51 10.18 2.20 -17.88
CA GLU A 51 10.83 1.04 -17.31
C GLU A 51 10.12 -0.26 -17.72
N PRO A 52 10.84 -1.40 -17.76
CA PRO A 52 10.29 -2.69 -18.22
C PRO A 52 8.98 -3.08 -17.56
N ALA A 53 8.87 -2.93 -16.24
CA ALA A 53 7.62 -3.22 -15.51
C ALA A 53 6.45 -2.37 -16.02
N ILE A 54 6.64 -1.07 -16.19
CA ILE A 54 5.58 -0.15 -16.64
C ILE A 54 5.19 -0.42 -18.09
N LEU A 55 6.17 -0.69 -18.96
CA LEU A 55 5.93 -1.06 -20.35
C LEU A 55 5.11 -2.35 -20.47
N ASP A 56 5.44 -3.37 -19.66
CA ASP A 56 4.66 -4.61 -19.61
C ASP A 56 3.22 -4.36 -19.09
N GLY A 57 3.06 -3.56 -18.03
CA GLY A 57 1.75 -3.15 -17.52
C GLY A 57 0.90 -2.41 -18.57
N TYR A 58 1.53 -1.49 -19.31
CA TYR A 58 0.90 -0.77 -20.42
C TYR A 58 0.40 -1.71 -21.52
N ARG A 59 1.23 -2.70 -21.91
CA ARG A 59 0.86 -3.70 -22.93
C ARG A 59 -0.27 -4.61 -22.46
N ARG A 60 -0.24 -5.07 -21.20
CA ARG A 60 -1.27 -5.94 -20.60
C ARG A 60 -2.64 -5.28 -20.57
N ALA A 61 -2.70 -3.97 -20.35
CA ALA A 61 -3.96 -3.23 -20.34
C ALA A 61 -4.78 -3.41 -21.62
N ARG A 62 -4.13 -3.63 -22.77
CA ARG A 62 -4.79 -3.80 -24.07
C ARG A 62 -5.63 -5.07 -24.16
N GLY A 63 -5.36 -6.08 -23.32
CA GLY A 63 -6.13 -7.32 -23.21
C GLY A 63 -7.25 -7.29 -22.17
N ILE A 64 -7.44 -6.20 -21.43
CA ILE A 64 -8.47 -6.08 -20.39
C ILE A 64 -9.75 -5.51 -21.01
N SER A 65 -10.82 -6.29 -20.99
CA SER A 65 -12.13 -5.83 -21.44
C SER A 65 -12.80 -4.92 -20.39
N ALA A 66 -13.82 -4.16 -20.81
CA ALA A 66 -14.64 -3.38 -19.89
C ALA A 66 -15.34 -4.25 -18.83
N THR A 67 -15.76 -5.47 -19.22
CA THR A 67 -16.38 -6.44 -18.31
C THR A 67 -15.37 -6.94 -17.27
N ASP A 68 -14.13 -7.26 -17.69
CA ASP A 68 -13.06 -7.65 -16.77
C ASP A 68 -12.77 -6.53 -15.76
N TYR A 69 -12.62 -5.30 -16.26
CA TYR A 69 -12.37 -4.14 -15.38
C TYR A 69 -13.51 -3.93 -14.37
N ALA A 70 -14.77 -4.03 -14.81
CA ALA A 70 -15.92 -3.94 -13.90
C ALA A 70 -15.90 -5.03 -12.81
N GLY A 71 -15.55 -6.28 -13.19
CA GLY A 71 -15.37 -7.38 -12.25
C GLY A 71 -14.24 -7.10 -11.23
N MET A 72 -13.13 -6.52 -11.67
CA MET A 72 -12.01 -6.12 -10.78
C MET A 72 -12.45 -5.04 -9.78
N ILE A 73 -13.23 -4.06 -10.21
CA ILE A 73 -13.79 -3.03 -9.30
C ILE A 73 -14.73 -3.65 -8.27
N GLN A 74 -15.58 -4.61 -8.69
CA GLN A 74 -16.44 -5.34 -7.74
C GLN A 74 -15.63 -6.12 -6.69
N ALA A 75 -14.49 -6.70 -7.07
CA ALA A 75 -13.59 -7.37 -6.15
C ALA A 75 -13.02 -6.40 -5.11
N LEU A 76 -12.62 -5.17 -5.51
CA LEU A 76 -12.19 -4.14 -4.57
C LEU A 76 -13.31 -3.71 -3.62
N HIS A 77 -14.53 -3.54 -4.12
CA HIS A 77 -15.69 -3.23 -3.28
C HIS A 77 -15.99 -4.35 -2.26
N ALA A 78 -15.74 -5.62 -2.62
CA ALA A 78 -15.87 -6.73 -1.67
C ALA A 78 -14.85 -6.65 -0.54
N VAL A 79 -13.62 -6.25 -0.84
CA VAL A 79 -12.58 -5.96 0.18
C VAL A 79 -13.04 -4.86 1.13
N GLY A 80 -13.57 -3.75 0.59
CA GLY A 80 -14.11 -2.65 1.40
C GLY A 80 -15.21 -3.11 2.37
N ARG A 81 -16.15 -3.95 1.89
CA ARG A 81 -17.22 -4.50 2.76
C ARG A 81 -16.67 -5.44 3.84
N ALA A 82 -15.70 -6.29 3.51
CA ALA A 82 -15.07 -7.20 4.48
C ALA A 82 -14.32 -6.40 5.57
N MET A 83 -13.61 -5.35 5.19
CA MET A 83 -12.93 -4.47 6.14
C MET A 83 -13.92 -3.71 7.02
N ALA A 84 -15.00 -3.17 6.46
CA ALA A 84 -16.03 -2.49 7.22
C ALA A 84 -16.69 -3.41 8.26
N ALA A 85 -16.92 -4.68 7.89
CA ALA A 85 -17.45 -5.69 8.83
C ALA A 85 -16.42 -6.03 9.93
N CYS A 86 -15.12 -6.15 9.57
CA CYS A 86 -14.05 -6.41 10.53
C CYS A 86 -13.88 -5.28 11.56
N MET A 87 -14.19 -4.05 11.19
CA MET A 87 -14.11 -2.88 12.08
C MET A 87 -15.28 -2.77 13.09
N GLN A 88 -16.33 -3.57 12.92
CA GLN A 88 -17.45 -3.52 13.86
C GLN A 88 -17.01 -3.93 15.27
N GLY A 89 -17.23 -3.06 16.23
CA GLY A 89 -16.88 -3.28 17.64
C GLY A 89 -15.46 -2.84 18.02
N TYR A 90 -14.69 -2.28 17.08
CA TYR A 90 -13.36 -1.73 17.33
C TYR A 90 -13.29 -0.25 17.01
N ASP A 91 -12.59 0.51 17.85
CA ASP A 91 -12.29 1.92 17.58
C ASP A 91 -11.22 2.03 16.49
N LEU A 92 -10.17 1.21 16.59
CA LEU A 92 -9.02 1.17 15.68
C LEU A 92 -8.48 -0.27 15.55
N LEU A 93 -7.93 -0.58 14.39
CA LEU A 93 -7.09 -1.77 14.20
C LEU A 93 -5.61 -1.37 14.15
N LEU A 94 -4.76 -2.25 14.66
CA LEU A 94 -3.32 -2.11 14.60
C LEU A 94 -2.72 -3.25 13.77
N SER A 95 -1.78 -2.92 12.91
CA SER A 95 -1.00 -3.92 12.18
C SER A 95 0.45 -3.44 12.01
N PRO A 96 1.40 -4.31 11.67
CA PRO A 96 2.65 -3.84 11.09
C PRO A 96 2.35 -3.03 9.83
N THR A 97 3.14 -2.00 9.53
CA THR A 97 3.04 -1.28 8.26
C THR A 97 3.49 -2.17 7.10
N LEU A 98 4.60 -2.87 7.28
CA LEU A 98 5.20 -3.75 6.28
C LEU A 98 5.42 -5.14 6.88
N THR A 99 5.58 -6.17 6.04
CA THR A 99 5.75 -7.57 6.48
C THR A 99 7.14 -7.88 7.02
N ARG A 100 8.11 -7.03 6.74
CA ARG A 100 9.52 -7.15 7.18
C ARG A 100 10.21 -5.78 7.15
N PRO A 101 11.41 -5.63 7.73
CA PRO A 101 12.22 -4.42 7.63
C PRO A 101 12.48 -3.99 6.18
N PRO A 102 12.99 -2.75 5.93
CA PRO A 102 13.33 -2.27 4.60
C PRO A 102 14.17 -3.28 3.83
N VAL A 103 13.76 -3.57 2.58
CA VAL A 103 14.48 -4.53 1.71
C VAL A 103 15.73 -3.91 1.11
N PRO A 104 16.76 -4.69 0.77
CA PRO A 104 17.91 -4.21 0.02
C PRO A 104 17.51 -3.59 -1.32
N LEU A 105 18.25 -2.55 -1.75
CA LEU A 105 18.04 -1.95 -3.06
C LEU A 105 18.18 -3.00 -4.16
N GLY A 106 17.26 -2.98 -5.13
CA GLY A 106 17.22 -3.92 -6.26
C GLY A 106 16.44 -5.21 -6.02
N GLU A 107 16.05 -5.56 -4.79
CA GLU A 107 15.24 -6.76 -4.52
C GLU A 107 13.83 -6.65 -5.10
N ILE A 108 13.22 -5.46 -5.04
CA ILE A 108 11.98 -5.13 -5.73
C ILE A 108 12.35 -4.16 -6.83
N SER A 109 12.41 -4.64 -8.07
CA SER A 109 12.97 -3.90 -9.20
C SER A 109 11.93 -3.67 -10.28
N MET A 110 11.96 -2.46 -10.90
CA MET A 110 11.18 -2.12 -12.08
C MET A 110 11.74 -2.78 -13.37
N ALA A 111 12.90 -3.45 -13.29
CA ALA A 111 13.45 -4.25 -14.38
C ALA A 111 12.73 -5.61 -14.56
N ASP A 112 11.95 -6.05 -13.56
CA ASP A 112 11.09 -7.23 -13.67
C ASP A 112 9.91 -6.96 -14.63
N ASP A 113 9.18 -8.03 -15.03
CA ASP A 113 7.83 -7.87 -15.60
C ASP A 113 6.85 -7.31 -14.55
N PHE A 114 5.75 -6.72 -15.01
CA PHE A 114 4.80 -6.05 -14.11
C PHE A 114 4.19 -6.98 -13.06
N VAL A 115 3.86 -8.21 -13.43
CA VAL A 115 3.23 -9.16 -12.50
C VAL A 115 4.22 -9.57 -11.41
N SER A 116 5.45 -9.94 -11.80
CA SER A 116 6.52 -10.31 -10.87
C SER A 116 6.87 -9.16 -9.92
N PHE A 117 7.05 -7.95 -10.46
CA PHE A 117 7.25 -6.74 -9.66
C PHE A 117 6.11 -6.53 -8.65
N ARG A 118 4.84 -6.58 -9.12
CA ARG A 118 3.68 -6.37 -8.25
C ARG A 118 3.48 -7.47 -7.22
N GLN A 119 3.80 -8.72 -7.54
CA GLN A 119 3.74 -9.81 -6.58
C GLN A 119 4.80 -9.67 -5.47
N LYS A 120 6.03 -9.29 -5.82
CA LYS A 120 7.08 -8.98 -4.82
C LYS A 120 6.64 -7.83 -3.93
N ALA A 121 6.19 -6.73 -4.53
CA ALA A 121 5.69 -5.57 -3.80
C ALA A 121 4.48 -5.92 -2.91
N ALA A 122 3.49 -6.69 -3.40
CA ALA A 122 2.31 -7.09 -2.65
C ALA A 122 2.65 -7.93 -1.42
N ARG A 123 3.62 -8.85 -1.51
CA ARG A 123 4.10 -9.62 -0.34
C ARG A 123 4.74 -8.72 0.71
N TYR A 124 5.44 -7.67 0.29
CA TYR A 124 6.09 -6.71 1.17
C TYR A 124 5.08 -5.75 1.82
N THR A 125 4.08 -5.29 1.05
CA THR A 125 3.09 -4.28 1.46
C THR A 125 1.71 -4.87 1.79
N THR A 126 1.65 -6.14 2.18
CA THR A 126 0.39 -6.88 2.38
C THR A 126 -0.65 -6.10 3.19
N PHE A 127 -0.24 -5.48 4.30
CA PHE A 127 -1.14 -4.75 5.19
C PHE A 127 -1.61 -3.40 4.63
N LEU A 128 -0.86 -2.80 3.69
CA LEU A 128 -1.17 -1.48 3.13
C LEU A 128 -2.18 -1.55 1.99
N ALA A 129 -2.01 -2.53 1.09
CA ALA A 129 -2.77 -2.60 -0.15
C ALA A 129 -4.28 -2.76 0.09
N VAL A 130 -4.66 -3.56 1.08
CA VAL A 130 -6.05 -3.78 1.49
C VAL A 130 -6.68 -2.49 2.03
N ILE A 131 -5.94 -1.74 2.84
CA ILE A 131 -6.45 -0.49 3.44
C ILE A 131 -6.63 0.58 2.36
N ASN A 132 -5.67 0.72 1.44
CA ASN A 132 -5.81 1.62 0.29
C ASN A 132 -7.05 1.26 -0.56
N ALA A 133 -7.31 -0.03 -0.77
CA ALA A 133 -8.46 -0.49 -1.55
C ALA A 133 -9.80 -0.30 -0.82
N SER A 134 -9.81 -0.40 0.50
CA SER A 134 -11.01 -0.23 1.33
C SER A 134 -11.36 1.25 1.60
N GLY A 135 -10.40 2.18 1.39
CA GLY A 135 -10.59 3.62 1.60
C GLY A 135 -10.61 4.04 3.06
N GLN A 136 -10.16 3.20 3.98
CA GLN A 136 -10.13 3.52 5.40
C GLN A 136 -9.02 4.51 5.73
N PRO A 137 -9.25 5.45 6.67
CA PRO A 137 -8.19 6.31 7.16
C PRO A 137 -7.14 5.49 7.90
N ALA A 138 -5.87 5.74 7.60
CA ALA A 138 -4.77 5.05 8.27
C ALA A 138 -3.54 5.95 8.39
N ALA A 139 -2.73 5.68 9.41
CA ALA A 139 -1.43 6.32 9.61
C ALA A 139 -0.38 5.26 9.97
N SER A 140 0.85 5.47 9.52
CA SER A 140 2.00 4.68 9.97
C SER A 140 2.83 5.52 10.93
N VAL A 141 3.12 4.97 12.12
CA VAL A 141 3.91 5.63 13.16
C VAL A 141 5.18 4.83 13.45
N PRO A 142 6.36 5.46 13.58
CA PRO A 142 7.65 4.79 13.73
C PRO A 142 7.93 4.43 15.19
N LEU A 143 7.20 3.48 15.75
CA LEU A 143 7.26 3.15 17.17
C LEU A 143 8.45 2.29 17.57
N HIS A 144 9.06 1.57 16.64
CA HIS A 144 10.13 0.62 16.94
C HIS A 144 11.33 0.79 16.02
N ILE A 145 12.51 0.45 16.53
CA ILE A 145 13.75 0.32 15.78
C ILE A 145 14.23 -1.11 16.01
N ASP A 146 14.56 -1.84 14.95
CA ASP A 146 15.06 -3.20 15.05
C ASP A 146 16.51 -3.28 15.56
N GLY A 147 17.03 -4.51 15.75
CA GLY A 147 18.40 -4.72 16.21
C GLY A 147 19.50 -4.27 15.24
N GLN A 148 19.12 -3.87 14.00
CA GLN A 148 20.04 -3.34 12.99
C GLN A 148 19.93 -1.81 12.84
N GLY A 149 19.08 -1.17 13.65
CA GLY A 149 18.85 0.28 13.59
C GLY A 149 17.82 0.70 12.53
N LEU A 150 17.08 -0.24 11.93
CA LEU A 150 16.06 0.06 10.92
C LEU A 150 14.71 0.38 11.56
N PRO A 151 13.97 1.38 11.06
CA PRO A 151 12.67 1.74 11.61
C PRO A 151 11.60 0.71 11.24
N ILE A 152 10.78 0.33 12.23
CA ILE A 152 9.59 -0.52 12.08
C ILE A 152 8.36 0.35 12.30
N GLY A 153 7.54 0.45 11.28
CA GLY A 153 6.28 1.18 11.33
C GLY A 153 5.13 0.32 11.90
N VAL A 154 4.28 0.96 12.69
CA VAL A 154 3.00 0.41 13.14
C VAL A 154 1.88 1.18 12.42
N GLN A 155 0.99 0.46 11.76
CA GLN A 155 -0.16 1.04 11.07
C GLN A 155 -1.35 1.12 12.01
N LEU A 156 -1.93 2.32 12.11
CA LEU A 156 -3.18 2.62 12.81
C LEU A 156 -4.27 2.73 11.75
N ILE A 157 -5.37 1.98 11.89
CA ILE A 157 -6.43 1.91 10.88
C ILE A 157 -7.74 2.26 11.55
N GLY A 158 -8.45 3.27 11.04
CA GLY A 158 -9.77 3.69 11.52
C GLY A 158 -10.92 3.16 10.67
N ALA A 159 -12.14 3.16 11.21
CA ALA A 159 -13.33 3.00 10.39
C ALA A 159 -13.48 4.17 9.40
N LEU A 160 -14.25 3.98 8.33
CA LEU A 160 -14.50 5.04 7.34
C LEU A 160 -14.98 6.33 8.03
N GLY A 161 -14.33 7.45 7.69
CA GLY A 161 -14.62 8.76 8.25
C GLY A 161 -14.14 9.01 9.67
N ARG A 162 -13.38 8.06 10.28
CA ARG A 162 -12.84 8.21 11.64
C ARG A 162 -11.36 8.61 11.65
N ASP A 163 -10.98 9.55 10.79
CA ASP A 163 -9.65 10.16 10.75
C ASP A 163 -9.29 10.78 12.11
N ASP A 164 -10.29 11.30 12.81
CA ASP A 164 -10.15 11.87 14.15
C ASP A 164 -9.53 10.88 15.15
N LEU A 165 -9.96 9.62 15.14
CA LEU A 165 -9.43 8.59 16.04
C LEU A 165 -8.00 8.20 15.68
N VAL A 166 -7.71 8.07 14.39
CA VAL A 166 -6.35 7.76 13.90
C VAL A 166 -5.38 8.83 14.36
N LEU A 167 -5.72 10.12 14.14
CA LEU A 167 -4.86 11.25 14.53
C LEU A 167 -4.73 11.36 16.06
N ARG A 168 -5.81 11.15 16.80
CA ARG A 168 -5.79 11.19 18.28
C ARG A 168 -4.88 10.12 18.86
N LEU A 169 -4.97 8.87 18.37
CA LEU A 169 -4.09 7.78 18.82
C LEU A 169 -2.64 8.04 18.39
N ALA A 170 -2.38 8.48 17.16
CA ALA A 170 -1.04 8.82 16.69
C ALA A 170 -0.38 9.88 17.61
N ALA A 171 -1.10 10.96 17.92
CA ALA A 171 -0.61 12.00 18.82
C ALA A 171 -0.40 11.49 20.26
N GLN A 172 -1.21 10.56 20.75
CA GLN A 172 -1.04 9.94 22.05
C GLN A 172 0.22 9.07 22.11
N LEU A 173 0.45 8.27 21.05
CA LEU A 173 1.64 7.42 20.90
C LEU A 173 2.92 8.26 20.78
N GLU A 174 2.88 9.39 20.03
CA GLU A 174 4.01 10.30 19.90
C GLU A 174 4.42 10.92 21.24
N ARG A 175 3.44 11.31 22.06
CA ARG A 175 3.73 11.79 23.42
C ARG A 175 4.32 10.70 24.33
N ALA A 176 3.84 9.46 24.19
CA ALA A 176 4.30 8.35 25.01
C ALA A 176 5.68 7.80 24.60
N ALA A 177 5.99 7.85 23.31
CA ALA A 177 7.26 7.38 22.72
C ALA A 177 7.72 8.33 21.62
N PRO A 178 8.28 9.51 21.96
CA PRO A 178 8.67 10.55 21.00
C PRO A 178 9.67 10.04 19.96
N TRP A 179 9.45 10.39 18.69
CA TRP A 179 10.34 10.02 17.58
C TRP A 179 10.89 11.21 16.79
N ALA A 180 10.43 12.45 17.05
CA ALA A 180 10.85 13.64 16.31
C ALA A 180 12.36 13.89 16.31
N GLY A 181 13.08 13.41 17.35
CA GLY A 181 14.54 13.53 17.46
C GLY A 181 15.33 12.34 16.87
N ARG A 182 14.65 11.38 16.21
CA ARG A 182 15.32 10.19 15.65
C ARG A 182 15.68 10.43 14.18
N PHE A 183 16.96 10.64 13.91
CA PHE A 183 17.50 10.84 12.57
C PHE A 183 18.43 9.68 12.17
N PRO A 184 18.54 9.34 10.86
CA PRO A 184 19.54 8.40 10.39
C PRO A 184 20.95 8.83 10.75
N PRO A 185 21.87 7.91 11.10
CA PRO A 185 23.26 8.27 11.46
C PRO A 185 23.98 9.10 10.40
N ALA A 186 23.71 8.85 9.10
CA ALA A 186 24.32 9.57 7.97
C ALA A 186 23.84 11.03 7.86
N ALA A 187 22.72 11.40 8.45
CA ALA A 187 22.21 12.77 8.40
C ALA A 187 22.95 13.73 9.38
N GLY A 188 23.71 13.18 10.33
CA GLY A 188 24.48 13.94 11.32
C GLY A 188 25.96 14.10 11.02
N ALA A 189 26.49 13.52 9.94
CA ALA A 189 27.92 13.51 9.62
C ALA A 189 28.35 14.59 8.61
N GLY A 190 27.49 15.58 8.33
CA GLY A 190 27.74 16.57 7.28
C GLY A 190 27.20 17.96 7.59
N VAL A 191 27.49 18.52 8.76
CA VAL A 191 27.40 19.97 9.04
C VAL A 191 28.63 20.38 9.82
#